data_669ded57ba107d3f58a1eddddb5c464f
#
_entry.id   669ded57ba107d3f58a1eddddb5c464f
#
_cell.length_a   1.000
_cell.length_b   1.000
_cell.length_c   1.000
_cell.angle_alpha   90.00
_cell.angle_beta   90.00
_cell.angle_gamma   90.00
#
_symmetry.space_group_name_H-M   'P 1'
#
loop_
_entity.id
_entity.type
_entity.pdbx_description
1 polymer ?
#
loop_
_entity_poly.entity_id
_entity_poly.type
_entity_poly.pdbx_seq_one_letter_code
_entity_poly.pdbx_strand_id
1 'polypeptide(L)'
;MSHSPRRVLVTGGAGFIGSHVANAYLESGDDVWVLDNLSSGRRANIPEGAEFIELDIRDDDVRNLFRKVRFDIVNHHAAQIDVRASVADPIIDTSINLQGLLNLTEAAVDVGTRRFIFVSSGGVVYGEPSTIPTLETAPKLPLSPYGVSKFTGELYLNYYRQVHGLEYVALRYSNVYGPRQDPQGEAGVVAIFSRKLLAQELLIIFGDGEQTRDYVYVGDVVSANILASEMDLDSRGQLDDHAFNVGTGIETSVNRLADVLGLIAGIDLGREHKSARPGELRRSALNADKLRALSWTPGSTLEQGLQETYTFIEREMAGATE
;
A
#
# COMPACT_ATOMS: atom_id res chain seq x y z
N MET A 1 6.48 28.63 0.64
CA MET A 1 5.34 29.34 0.01
C MET A 1 4.09 28.64 0.46
N SER A 2 3.12 29.33 1.09
CA SER A 2 1.83 28.71 1.46
C SER A 2 1.05 28.48 0.17
N HIS A 3 0.86 27.23 -0.21
CA HIS A 3 -0.10 26.91 -1.27
C HIS A 3 -1.52 26.95 -0.71
N SER A 4 -2.52 27.18 -1.54
CA SER A 4 -3.90 27.07 -1.10
C SER A 4 -4.19 25.58 -0.77
N PRO A 5 -4.93 25.28 0.33
CA PRO A 5 -5.29 23.93 0.68
C PRO A 5 -5.92 23.18 -0.50
N ARG A 6 -5.45 21.96 -0.79
CA ARG A 6 -6.03 21.07 -1.80
C ARG A 6 -7.09 20.21 -1.14
N ARG A 7 -8.15 19.91 -1.86
CA ARG A 7 -9.19 18.95 -1.40
C ARG A 7 -8.75 17.55 -1.79
N VAL A 8 -8.35 16.76 -0.81
CA VAL A 8 -7.77 15.44 -1.02
C VAL A 8 -8.72 14.36 -0.50
N LEU A 9 -9.09 13.42 -1.35
CA LEU A 9 -9.80 12.21 -0.96
C LEU A 9 -8.81 11.06 -0.78
N VAL A 10 -8.78 10.46 0.40
CA VAL A 10 -8.05 9.22 0.67
C VAL A 10 -9.06 8.09 0.87
N THR A 11 -9.21 7.21 -0.11
CA THR A 11 -10.04 6.02 0.07
C THR A 11 -9.28 4.93 0.77
N GLY A 12 -9.94 4.13 1.62
CA GLY A 12 -9.22 3.19 2.48
C GLY A 12 -8.38 3.88 3.57
N GLY A 13 -8.74 5.14 3.89
CA GLY A 13 -7.97 5.98 4.82
C GLY A 13 -8.15 5.63 6.29
N ALA A 14 -9.02 4.69 6.65
CA ALA A 14 -9.08 4.05 7.97
C ALA A 14 -8.20 2.78 8.07
N GLY A 15 -7.60 2.35 6.96
CA GLY A 15 -6.67 1.23 6.88
C GLY A 15 -5.25 1.58 7.30
N PHE A 16 -4.35 0.61 7.20
CA PHE A 16 -2.93 0.75 7.56
C PHE A 16 -2.24 1.90 6.81
N ILE A 17 -2.00 1.75 5.52
CA ILE A 17 -1.22 2.73 4.74
C ILE A 17 -2.01 4.03 4.54
N GLY A 18 -3.30 3.92 4.18
CA GLY A 18 -4.14 5.07 3.88
C GLY A 18 -4.27 6.06 5.04
N SER A 19 -4.28 5.59 6.30
CA SER A 19 -4.34 6.46 7.47
C SER A 19 -3.07 7.28 7.69
N HIS A 20 -1.90 6.73 7.39
CA HIS A 20 -0.64 7.48 7.42
C HIS A 20 -0.57 8.52 6.30
N VAL A 21 -1.05 8.16 5.10
CA VAL A 21 -1.11 9.09 3.96
C VAL A 21 -2.10 10.22 4.23
N ALA A 22 -3.27 9.93 4.80
CA ALA A 22 -4.24 10.95 5.17
C ALA A 22 -3.67 11.94 6.21
N ASN A 23 -2.94 11.40 7.21
CA ASN A 23 -2.25 12.23 8.20
C ASN A 23 -1.22 13.17 7.55
N ALA A 24 -0.40 12.67 6.63
CA ALA A 24 0.61 13.48 5.95
C ALA A 24 0.02 14.61 5.09
N TYR A 25 -1.13 14.40 4.46
CA TYR A 25 -1.84 15.48 3.75
C TYR A 25 -2.33 16.56 4.72
N LEU A 26 -2.89 16.19 5.88
CA LEU A 26 -3.28 17.16 6.91
C LEU A 26 -2.08 17.95 7.42
N GLU A 27 -0.96 17.29 7.69
CA GLU A 27 0.29 17.94 8.12
C GLU A 27 0.85 18.90 7.05
N SER A 28 0.58 18.62 5.78
CA SER A 28 0.91 19.50 4.66
C SER A 28 -0.04 20.70 4.51
N GLY A 29 -1.12 20.76 5.31
CA GLY A 29 -2.11 21.84 5.29
C GLY A 29 -3.22 21.66 4.25
N ASP A 30 -3.44 20.45 3.76
CA ASP A 30 -4.53 20.12 2.84
C ASP A 30 -5.84 19.85 3.59
N ASP A 31 -6.99 20.05 2.93
CA ASP A 31 -8.30 19.63 3.39
C ASP A 31 -8.48 18.14 3.01
N VAL A 32 -8.65 17.26 4.00
CA VAL A 32 -8.63 15.81 3.80
C VAL A 32 -9.97 15.16 4.11
N TRP A 33 -10.45 14.34 3.18
CA TRP A 33 -11.58 13.43 3.36
C TRP A 33 -11.08 11.98 3.36
N VAL A 34 -11.52 11.20 4.33
CA VAL A 34 -11.31 9.76 4.42
C VAL A 34 -12.59 9.05 4.04
N LEU A 35 -12.57 8.25 2.98
CA LEU A 35 -13.67 7.37 2.58
C LEU A 35 -13.28 5.92 2.86
N ASP A 36 -14.04 5.25 3.71
CA ASP A 36 -13.79 3.86 4.10
C ASP A 36 -15.10 3.19 4.53
N ASN A 37 -15.31 1.93 4.18
CA ASN A 37 -16.49 1.17 4.60
C ASN A 37 -16.25 0.37 5.91
N LEU A 38 -15.07 0.54 6.51
CA LEU A 38 -14.62 -0.12 7.74
C LEU A 38 -14.65 -1.66 7.70
N SER A 39 -14.62 -2.26 6.51
CA SER A 39 -14.56 -3.73 6.36
C SER A 39 -13.27 -4.33 6.95
N SER A 40 -12.17 -3.59 6.90
CA SER A 40 -10.88 -3.90 7.55
C SER A 40 -10.25 -2.68 8.23
N GLY A 41 -10.68 -1.47 7.86
CA GLY A 41 -10.26 -0.22 8.48
C GLY A 41 -10.77 -0.06 9.91
N ARG A 42 -10.07 0.76 10.70
CA ARG A 42 -10.43 1.05 12.10
C ARG A 42 -10.68 2.55 12.27
N ARG A 43 -11.80 2.92 12.89
CA ARG A 43 -12.08 4.34 13.19
C ARG A 43 -10.97 5.04 13.96
N ALA A 44 -10.28 4.31 14.85
CA ALA A 44 -9.17 4.83 15.62
C ALA A 44 -7.94 5.22 14.77
N ASN A 45 -7.84 4.76 13.52
CA ASN A 45 -6.76 5.14 12.60
C ASN A 45 -7.07 6.44 11.84
N ILE A 46 -8.32 6.91 11.85
CA ILE A 46 -8.71 8.13 11.13
C ILE A 46 -8.04 9.33 11.80
N PRO A 47 -7.23 10.13 11.09
CA PRO A 47 -6.54 11.26 11.70
C PRO A 47 -7.55 12.32 12.16
N GLU A 48 -7.25 12.93 13.31
CA GLU A 48 -8.01 14.10 13.79
C GLU A 48 -7.89 15.26 12.79
N GLY A 49 -9.01 15.84 12.42
CA GLY A 49 -9.08 16.90 11.40
C GLY A 49 -9.47 16.43 10.00
N ALA A 50 -9.48 15.13 9.71
CA ALA A 50 -10.05 14.61 8.47
C ALA A 50 -11.58 14.48 8.54
N GLU A 51 -12.27 14.84 7.46
CA GLU A 51 -13.69 14.51 7.31
C GLU A 51 -13.86 13.03 6.98
N PHE A 52 -14.55 12.29 7.85
CA PHE A 52 -14.80 10.86 7.63
C PHE A 52 -16.14 10.59 6.95
N ILE A 53 -16.11 9.76 5.92
CA ILE A 53 -17.27 9.31 5.16
C ILE A 53 -17.28 7.77 5.15
N GLU A 54 -18.25 7.19 5.86
CA GLU A 54 -18.46 5.74 5.85
C GLU A 54 -19.25 5.35 4.61
N LEU A 55 -18.54 4.86 3.59
CA LEU A 55 -19.13 4.55 2.29
C LEU A 55 -18.29 3.46 1.58
N ASP A 56 -18.95 2.57 0.85
CA ASP A 56 -18.25 1.64 -0.06
C ASP A 56 -17.91 2.37 -1.38
N ILE A 57 -16.72 2.15 -1.90
CA ILE A 57 -16.29 2.78 -3.17
C ILE A 57 -17.15 2.36 -4.37
N ARG A 58 -17.98 1.31 -4.24
CA ARG A 58 -18.89 0.81 -5.27
C ARG A 58 -20.26 1.49 -5.24
N ASP A 59 -20.56 2.23 -4.18
CA ASP A 59 -21.87 2.88 -4.00
C ASP A 59 -22.07 4.04 -4.96
N ASP A 60 -23.31 4.24 -5.41
CA ASP A 60 -23.68 5.34 -6.30
C ASP A 60 -23.51 6.72 -5.64
N ASP A 61 -23.56 6.79 -4.31
CA ASP A 61 -23.37 8.03 -3.53
C ASP A 61 -21.94 8.58 -3.63
N VAL A 62 -20.96 7.81 -4.09
CA VAL A 62 -19.62 8.29 -4.44
C VAL A 62 -19.70 9.46 -5.42
N ARG A 63 -20.53 9.36 -6.48
CA ARG A 63 -20.69 10.42 -7.48
C ARG A 63 -21.27 11.70 -6.88
N ASN A 64 -22.21 11.56 -5.94
CA ASN A 64 -22.82 12.71 -5.23
C ASN A 64 -21.77 13.42 -4.35
N LEU A 65 -20.91 12.64 -3.68
CA LEU A 65 -19.79 13.15 -2.89
C LEU A 65 -18.81 13.97 -3.77
N PHE A 66 -18.39 13.42 -4.90
CA PHE A 66 -17.48 14.12 -5.82
C PHE A 66 -18.08 15.43 -6.36
N ARG A 67 -19.36 15.44 -6.73
CA ARG A 67 -20.05 16.68 -7.17
C ARG A 67 -20.11 17.74 -6.08
N LYS A 68 -20.30 17.31 -4.82
CA LYS A 68 -20.39 18.22 -3.66
C LYS A 68 -19.04 18.83 -3.31
N VAL A 69 -17.96 18.02 -3.25
CA VAL A 69 -16.67 18.45 -2.73
C VAL A 69 -15.72 18.89 -3.86
N ARG A 70 -15.75 18.22 -5.03
CA ARG A 70 -14.87 18.46 -6.19
C ARG A 70 -13.39 18.32 -5.81
N PHE A 71 -12.99 17.11 -5.49
CA PHE A 71 -11.62 16.79 -5.07
C PHE A 71 -10.57 17.16 -6.12
N ASP A 72 -9.48 17.78 -5.67
CA ASP A 72 -8.32 18.11 -6.50
C ASP A 72 -7.44 16.88 -6.69
N ILE A 73 -7.35 16.03 -5.65
CA ILE A 73 -6.55 14.80 -5.63
C ILE A 73 -7.39 13.66 -5.07
N VAL A 74 -7.28 12.49 -5.70
CA VAL A 74 -7.76 11.22 -5.16
C VAL A 74 -6.56 10.31 -4.93
N ASN A 75 -6.36 9.85 -3.69
CA ASN A 75 -5.35 8.86 -3.33
C ASN A 75 -6.08 7.57 -2.92
N HIS A 76 -5.99 6.55 -3.80
CA HIS A 76 -6.87 5.38 -3.76
C HIS A 76 -6.17 4.19 -3.14
N HIS A 77 -6.44 3.95 -1.82
CA HIS A 77 -5.95 2.80 -1.05
C HIS A 77 -7.02 1.73 -0.80
N ALA A 78 -8.32 2.05 -0.93
CA ALA A 78 -9.38 1.07 -0.71
C ALA A 78 -9.26 -0.10 -1.69
N ALA A 79 -9.11 -1.32 -1.17
CA ALA A 79 -8.96 -2.52 -1.98
C ALA A 79 -9.24 -3.78 -1.15
N GLN A 80 -9.66 -4.85 -1.82
CA GLN A 80 -9.45 -6.20 -1.33
C GLN A 80 -7.97 -6.55 -1.61
N ILE A 81 -7.19 -6.90 -0.59
CA ILE A 81 -5.73 -7.05 -0.69
C ILE A 81 -5.22 -8.47 -0.45
N ASP A 82 -6.04 -9.38 0.12
CA ASP A 82 -5.64 -10.76 0.41
C ASP A 82 -5.61 -11.59 -0.89
N VAL A 83 -4.40 -11.99 -1.28
CA VAL A 83 -4.16 -12.84 -2.47
C VAL A 83 -4.94 -14.16 -2.38
N ARG A 84 -5.04 -14.78 -1.20
CA ARG A 84 -5.73 -16.04 -1.01
C ARG A 84 -7.24 -15.86 -1.11
N ALA A 85 -7.77 -14.77 -0.56
CA ALA A 85 -9.18 -14.41 -0.73
C ALA A 85 -9.51 -14.17 -2.20
N SER A 86 -8.63 -13.50 -2.95
CA SER A 86 -8.81 -13.29 -4.40
C SER A 86 -8.85 -14.59 -5.20
N VAL A 87 -8.06 -15.59 -4.81
CA VAL A 87 -8.08 -16.93 -5.44
C VAL A 87 -9.36 -17.69 -5.08
N ALA A 88 -9.84 -17.54 -3.84
CA ALA A 88 -11.07 -18.19 -3.38
C ALA A 88 -12.33 -17.57 -4.04
N ASP A 89 -12.35 -16.25 -4.23
CA ASP A 89 -13.45 -15.52 -4.86
C ASP A 89 -12.94 -14.38 -5.76
N PRO A 90 -12.58 -14.69 -7.03
CA PRO A 90 -12.11 -13.68 -7.97
C PRO A 90 -13.20 -12.69 -8.40
N ILE A 91 -14.48 -13.03 -8.21
CA ILE A 91 -15.60 -12.14 -8.56
C ILE A 91 -15.68 -11.00 -7.55
N ILE A 92 -15.61 -11.31 -6.25
CA ILE A 92 -15.61 -10.28 -5.20
C ILE A 92 -14.34 -9.40 -5.29
N ASP A 93 -13.17 -10.00 -5.59
CA ASP A 93 -11.94 -9.26 -5.83
C ASP A 93 -12.11 -8.25 -6.97
N THR A 94 -12.62 -8.69 -8.12
CA THR A 94 -12.89 -7.84 -9.28
C THR A 94 -13.92 -6.76 -8.97
N SER A 95 -14.99 -7.08 -8.25
CA SER A 95 -16.00 -6.12 -7.87
C SER A 95 -15.42 -4.98 -7.02
N ILE A 96 -14.62 -5.31 -6.01
CA ILE A 96 -14.04 -4.29 -5.13
C ILE A 96 -12.93 -3.52 -5.88
N ASN A 97 -11.98 -4.24 -6.48
CA ASN A 97 -10.74 -3.63 -6.98
C ASN A 97 -10.89 -2.96 -8.36
N LEU A 98 -11.84 -3.42 -9.21
CA LEU A 98 -12.05 -2.82 -10.53
C LEU A 98 -13.36 -2.04 -10.62
N GLN A 99 -14.51 -2.59 -10.20
CA GLN A 99 -15.75 -1.84 -10.25
C GLN A 99 -15.69 -0.60 -9.35
N GLY A 100 -15.12 -0.75 -8.12
CA GLY A 100 -14.88 0.37 -7.22
C GLY A 100 -13.93 1.43 -7.80
N LEU A 101 -12.81 1.00 -8.42
CA LEU A 101 -11.89 1.90 -9.13
C LEU A 101 -12.62 2.67 -10.24
N LEU A 102 -13.40 1.98 -11.08
CA LEU A 102 -14.12 2.60 -12.19
C LEU A 102 -15.15 3.63 -11.69
N ASN A 103 -15.87 3.32 -10.61
CA ASN A 103 -16.82 4.27 -10.02
C ASN A 103 -16.11 5.55 -9.55
N LEU A 104 -14.94 5.43 -8.91
CA LEU A 104 -14.13 6.57 -8.49
C LEU A 104 -13.56 7.36 -9.68
N THR A 105 -13.06 6.67 -10.71
CA THR A 105 -12.44 7.35 -11.86
C THR A 105 -13.47 8.08 -12.72
N GLU A 106 -14.65 7.50 -12.93
CA GLU A 106 -15.78 8.18 -13.59
C GLU A 106 -16.19 9.44 -12.81
N ALA A 107 -16.33 9.33 -11.48
CA ALA A 107 -16.66 10.47 -10.64
C ALA A 107 -15.56 11.56 -10.66
N ALA A 108 -14.28 11.16 -10.72
CA ALA A 108 -13.13 12.06 -10.81
C ALA A 108 -13.13 12.83 -12.15
N VAL A 109 -13.40 12.15 -13.26
CA VAL A 109 -13.51 12.77 -14.59
C VAL A 109 -14.69 13.76 -14.63
N ASP A 110 -15.85 13.36 -14.12
CA ASP A 110 -17.08 14.21 -14.10
C ASP A 110 -16.86 15.57 -13.44
N VAL A 111 -15.99 15.65 -12.43
CA VAL A 111 -15.74 16.90 -11.68
C VAL A 111 -14.43 17.60 -12.04
N GLY A 112 -13.59 16.99 -12.90
CA GLY A 112 -12.31 17.52 -13.32
C GLY A 112 -11.23 17.41 -12.23
N THR A 113 -11.17 16.29 -11.52
CA THR A 113 -10.09 15.97 -10.59
C THR A 113 -8.74 16.04 -11.31
N ARG A 114 -7.77 16.74 -10.73
CA ARG A 114 -6.47 16.97 -11.36
C ARG A 114 -5.59 15.71 -11.33
N ARG A 115 -5.54 15.01 -10.19
CA ARG A 115 -4.60 13.89 -9.99
C ARG A 115 -5.26 12.69 -9.33
N PHE A 116 -5.04 11.51 -9.89
CA PHE A 116 -5.44 10.23 -9.32
C PHE A 116 -4.20 9.40 -8.96
N ILE A 117 -3.97 9.12 -7.68
CA ILE A 117 -2.88 8.27 -7.23
C ILE A 117 -3.46 6.90 -6.94
N PHE A 118 -2.93 5.90 -7.60
CA PHE A 118 -3.40 4.51 -7.52
C PHE A 118 -2.37 3.63 -6.83
N VAL A 119 -2.79 2.98 -5.77
CA VAL A 119 -1.97 1.97 -5.08
C VAL A 119 -2.02 0.66 -5.85
N SER A 120 -0.94 0.40 -6.58
CA SER A 120 -0.65 -0.88 -7.24
C SER A 120 0.31 -1.71 -6.38
N SER A 121 0.69 -2.88 -6.85
CA SER A 121 1.53 -3.80 -6.06
C SER A 121 2.64 -4.42 -6.92
N GLY A 122 3.87 -4.00 -6.68
CA GLY A 122 5.05 -4.62 -7.31
C GLY A 122 5.29 -6.06 -6.86
N GLY A 123 4.76 -6.45 -5.70
CA GLY A 123 4.85 -7.82 -5.21
C GLY A 123 4.02 -8.84 -5.99
N VAL A 124 3.04 -8.40 -6.81
CA VAL A 124 2.12 -9.32 -7.50
C VAL A 124 1.97 -9.06 -9.00
N VAL A 125 2.19 -7.82 -9.49
CA VAL A 125 1.95 -7.50 -10.92
C VAL A 125 3.01 -8.10 -11.84
N TYR A 126 4.24 -8.26 -11.37
CA TYR A 126 5.32 -8.82 -12.19
C TYR A 126 5.34 -10.36 -12.24
N GLY A 127 4.63 -11.04 -11.35
CA GLY A 127 4.72 -12.49 -11.21
C GLY A 127 6.11 -12.92 -10.74
N GLU A 128 6.74 -13.86 -11.45
CA GLU A 128 8.12 -14.30 -11.21
C GLU A 128 9.08 -13.57 -12.16
N PRO A 129 9.68 -12.44 -11.75
CA PRO A 129 10.53 -11.66 -12.64
C PRO A 129 11.87 -12.36 -12.85
N SER A 130 12.41 -12.28 -14.07
CA SER A 130 13.70 -12.85 -14.42
C SER A 130 14.88 -12.03 -13.87
N THR A 131 14.66 -10.76 -13.53
CA THR A 131 15.69 -9.85 -13.00
C THR A 131 15.22 -9.21 -11.72
N ILE A 132 16.05 -9.21 -10.69
CA ILE A 132 15.84 -8.63 -9.37
C ILE A 132 17.05 -7.76 -9.02
N PRO A 133 16.85 -6.51 -8.55
CA PRO A 133 15.58 -5.80 -8.39
C PRO A 133 14.84 -5.53 -9.70
N THR A 134 13.50 -5.65 -9.68
CA THR A 134 12.61 -5.61 -10.85
C THR A 134 12.33 -4.17 -11.28
N LEU A 135 12.58 -3.84 -12.56
CA LEU A 135 12.29 -2.55 -13.16
C LEU A 135 10.79 -2.41 -13.51
N GLU A 136 10.29 -1.17 -13.61
CA GLU A 136 8.91 -0.88 -14.04
C GLU A 136 8.60 -1.42 -15.44
N THR A 137 9.59 -1.48 -16.31
CA THR A 137 9.48 -2.00 -17.69
C THR A 137 9.46 -3.52 -17.79
N ALA A 138 9.69 -4.25 -16.69
CA ALA A 138 9.63 -5.71 -16.69
C ALA A 138 8.23 -6.20 -17.13
N PRO A 139 8.12 -7.40 -17.76
CA PRO A 139 6.84 -7.99 -18.11
C PRO A 139 5.90 -8.09 -16.90
N LYS A 140 4.61 -7.78 -17.10
CA LYS A 140 3.56 -7.92 -16.06
C LYS A 140 2.84 -9.25 -16.33
N LEU A 141 3.14 -10.24 -15.49
CA LEU A 141 2.63 -11.62 -15.59
C LEU A 141 2.06 -12.06 -14.24
N PRO A 142 0.97 -11.39 -13.76
CA PRO A 142 0.41 -11.66 -12.44
C PRO A 142 -0.07 -13.11 -12.31
N LEU A 143 0.18 -13.72 -11.15
CA LEU A 143 -0.15 -15.13 -10.84
C LEU A 143 -1.35 -15.27 -9.90
N SER A 144 -2.09 -14.18 -9.66
CA SER A 144 -3.28 -14.18 -8.81
C SER A 144 -4.34 -13.22 -9.34
N PRO A 145 -5.64 -13.44 -9.05
CA PRO A 145 -6.71 -12.50 -9.38
C PRO A 145 -6.44 -11.10 -8.84
N TYR A 146 -5.95 -10.96 -7.62
CA TYR A 146 -5.53 -9.68 -7.05
C TYR A 146 -4.47 -8.96 -7.92
N GLY A 147 -3.44 -9.69 -8.34
CA GLY A 147 -2.41 -9.12 -9.23
C GLY A 147 -2.98 -8.73 -10.60
N VAL A 148 -3.90 -9.55 -11.16
CA VAL A 148 -4.63 -9.21 -12.40
C VAL A 148 -5.45 -7.94 -12.21
N SER A 149 -6.21 -7.83 -11.12
CA SER A 149 -7.02 -6.64 -10.82
C SER A 149 -6.17 -5.39 -10.69
N LYS A 150 -5.04 -5.45 -9.97
CA LYS A 150 -4.13 -4.31 -9.82
C LYS A 150 -3.54 -3.87 -11.16
N PHE A 151 -3.06 -4.80 -11.98
CA PHE A 151 -2.53 -4.46 -13.30
C PHE A 151 -3.62 -3.95 -14.26
N THR A 152 -4.81 -4.56 -14.24
CA THR A 152 -5.96 -4.08 -15.03
C THR A 152 -6.36 -2.66 -14.61
N GLY A 153 -6.28 -2.33 -13.32
CA GLY A 153 -6.51 -0.96 -12.82
C GLY A 153 -5.55 0.06 -13.45
N GLU A 154 -4.25 -0.28 -13.58
CA GLU A 154 -3.28 0.59 -14.28
C GLU A 154 -3.65 0.79 -15.76
N LEU A 155 -4.13 -0.26 -16.45
CA LEU A 155 -4.58 -0.17 -17.85
C LEU A 155 -5.79 0.76 -18.00
N TYR A 156 -6.78 0.66 -17.09
CA TYR A 156 -7.92 1.56 -17.07
C TYR A 156 -7.51 3.01 -16.83
N LEU A 157 -6.64 3.26 -15.86
CA LEU A 157 -6.15 4.62 -15.58
C LEU A 157 -5.39 5.20 -16.78
N ASN A 158 -4.60 4.39 -17.48
CA ASN A 158 -3.97 4.83 -18.73
C ASN A 158 -5.02 5.17 -19.81
N TYR A 159 -6.11 4.40 -19.92
CA TYR A 159 -7.23 4.74 -20.79
C TYR A 159 -7.85 6.09 -20.38
N TYR A 160 -8.19 6.30 -19.10
CA TYR A 160 -8.78 7.55 -18.63
C TYR A 160 -7.85 8.75 -18.86
N ARG A 161 -6.56 8.56 -18.73
CA ARG A 161 -5.58 9.60 -19.08
C ARG A 161 -5.61 9.95 -20.56
N GLN A 162 -5.56 8.95 -21.45
CA GLN A 162 -5.48 9.14 -22.89
C GLN A 162 -6.77 9.76 -23.48
N VAL A 163 -7.93 9.35 -22.95
CA VAL A 163 -9.24 9.71 -23.53
C VAL A 163 -9.88 10.89 -22.80
N HIS A 164 -9.72 10.97 -21.50
CA HIS A 164 -10.40 11.95 -20.63
C HIS A 164 -9.45 12.97 -20.00
N GLY A 165 -8.14 12.82 -20.16
CA GLY A 165 -7.14 13.74 -19.62
C GLY A 165 -6.95 13.66 -18.10
N LEU A 166 -7.44 12.59 -17.43
CA LEU A 166 -7.23 12.40 -16.00
C LEU A 166 -5.75 12.04 -15.74
N GLU A 167 -4.99 12.93 -15.13
CA GLU A 167 -3.62 12.60 -14.72
C GLU A 167 -3.61 11.52 -13.64
N TYR A 168 -2.76 10.51 -13.77
CA TYR A 168 -2.62 9.48 -12.75
C TYR A 168 -1.15 9.11 -12.48
N VAL A 169 -0.92 8.56 -11.30
CA VAL A 169 0.32 7.89 -10.90
C VAL A 169 -0.04 6.54 -10.30
N ALA A 170 0.56 5.48 -10.80
CA ALA A 170 0.47 4.15 -10.18
C ALA A 170 1.73 3.89 -9.34
N LEU A 171 1.56 3.69 -8.04
CA LEU A 171 2.64 3.35 -7.11
C LEU A 171 2.62 1.83 -6.87
N ARG A 172 3.61 1.13 -7.42
CA ARG A 172 3.79 -0.32 -7.26
C ARG A 172 4.60 -0.58 -5.99
N TYR A 173 3.91 -0.82 -4.88
CA TYR A 173 4.57 -1.06 -3.60
C TYR A 173 5.24 -2.42 -3.53
N SER A 174 6.38 -2.48 -2.87
CA SER A 174 6.96 -3.70 -2.34
C SER A 174 6.24 -4.11 -1.03
N ASN A 175 6.87 -4.89 -0.16
CA ASN A 175 6.26 -5.33 1.10
C ASN A 175 6.28 -4.21 2.16
N VAL A 176 5.18 -3.47 2.24
CA VAL A 176 5.05 -2.37 3.21
C VAL A 176 4.88 -2.91 4.62
N TYR A 177 5.57 -2.33 5.59
CA TYR A 177 5.42 -2.63 7.01
C TYR A 177 5.46 -1.36 7.87
N GLY A 178 4.93 -1.41 9.08
CA GLY A 178 4.93 -0.26 9.98
C GLY A 178 3.80 -0.28 11.01
N PRO A 179 3.69 0.78 11.84
CA PRO A 179 2.59 0.99 12.76
C PRO A 179 1.22 0.89 12.10
N ARG A 180 0.20 0.44 12.83
CA ARG A 180 -1.19 0.21 12.36
C ARG A 180 -1.36 -0.96 11.38
N GLN A 181 -0.31 -1.73 11.05
CA GLN A 181 -0.45 -2.93 10.23
C GLN A 181 -1.21 -4.00 11.01
N ASP A 182 -2.32 -4.52 10.44
CA ASP A 182 -3.13 -5.55 11.08
C ASP A 182 -2.45 -6.92 10.97
N PRO A 183 -2.11 -7.57 12.09
CA PRO A 183 -1.53 -8.90 12.09
C PRO A 183 -2.52 -10.01 11.72
N GLN A 184 -3.83 -9.73 11.76
CA GLN A 184 -4.90 -10.66 11.36
C GLN A 184 -5.34 -10.45 9.91
N GLY A 185 -4.98 -9.30 9.31
CA GLY A 185 -5.23 -8.98 7.91
C GLY A 185 -4.27 -9.72 6.97
N GLU A 186 -4.01 -9.17 5.80
CA GLU A 186 -3.00 -9.73 4.91
C GLU A 186 -1.63 -9.59 5.59
N ALA A 187 -1.23 -10.70 6.10
CA ALA A 187 -0.24 -10.91 7.11
C ALA A 187 1.12 -10.28 6.77
N GLY A 188 1.29 -9.06 7.18
CA GLY A 188 2.63 -8.55 7.32
C GLY A 188 3.39 -9.42 8.32
N VAL A 189 4.33 -10.22 7.83
CA VAL A 189 5.18 -11.07 8.69
C VAL A 189 5.80 -10.27 9.84
N VAL A 190 6.08 -8.98 9.64
CA VAL A 190 6.59 -8.07 10.67
C VAL A 190 5.61 -7.94 11.83
N ALA A 191 4.33 -7.65 11.57
CA ALA A 191 3.33 -7.51 12.63
C ALA A 191 3.07 -8.84 13.35
N ILE A 192 3.04 -9.97 12.62
CA ILE A 192 2.88 -11.30 13.21
C ILE A 192 4.04 -11.63 14.14
N PHE A 193 5.29 -11.46 13.66
CA PHE A 193 6.47 -11.79 14.46
C PHE A 193 6.59 -10.88 15.69
N SER A 194 6.34 -9.58 15.54
CA SER A 194 6.34 -8.64 16.66
C SER A 194 5.35 -9.05 17.75
N ARG A 195 4.09 -9.38 17.39
CA ARG A 195 3.10 -9.86 18.37
C ARG A 195 3.49 -11.17 19.03
N LYS A 196 4.03 -12.11 18.26
CA LYS A 196 4.48 -13.40 18.81
C LYS A 196 5.62 -13.22 19.82
N LEU A 197 6.60 -12.38 19.52
CA LEU A 197 7.68 -12.07 20.45
C LEU A 197 7.14 -11.41 21.72
N LEU A 198 6.24 -10.44 21.62
CA LEU A 198 5.59 -9.80 22.78
C LEU A 198 4.75 -10.78 23.60
N ALA A 199 4.08 -11.74 22.95
CA ALA A 199 3.34 -12.80 23.60
C ALA A 199 4.22 -13.97 24.11
N GLN A 200 5.54 -13.89 23.93
CA GLN A 200 6.50 -14.97 24.23
C GLN A 200 6.17 -16.30 23.51
N GLU A 201 5.70 -16.22 22.27
CA GLU A 201 5.40 -17.37 21.44
C GLU A 201 6.49 -17.62 20.39
N LEU A 202 6.66 -18.91 20.00
CA LEU A 202 7.59 -19.32 18.94
C LEU A 202 7.25 -18.66 17.60
N LEU A 203 8.27 -18.23 16.89
CA LEU A 203 8.12 -17.76 15.51
C LEU A 203 7.90 -18.95 14.57
N ILE A 204 6.85 -18.88 13.74
CA ILE A 204 6.53 -19.91 12.75
C ILE A 204 7.00 -19.41 11.38
N ILE A 205 7.95 -20.13 10.78
CA ILE A 205 8.50 -19.86 9.46
C ILE A 205 8.03 -20.95 8.49
N PHE A 206 7.44 -20.56 7.36
CA PHE A 206 7.05 -21.50 6.31
C PHE A 206 8.20 -21.68 5.33
N GLY A 207 8.55 -22.95 5.03
CA GLY A 207 9.72 -23.31 4.24
C GLY A 207 11.03 -23.19 5.04
N ASP A 208 12.13 -22.94 4.33
CA ASP A 208 13.47 -22.80 4.91
C ASP A 208 13.77 -21.39 5.47
N GLY A 209 12.85 -20.43 5.26
CA GLY A 209 13.01 -19.05 5.69
C GLY A 209 13.93 -18.20 4.81
N GLU A 210 14.49 -18.77 3.73
CA GLU A 210 15.40 -18.08 2.80
C GLU A 210 14.64 -17.37 1.65
N GLN A 211 13.32 -17.44 1.61
CA GLN A 211 12.53 -16.62 0.71
C GLN A 211 12.72 -15.14 1.06
N THR A 212 12.98 -14.31 0.05
CA THR A 212 13.28 -12.89 0.25
C THR A 212 12.15 -11.98 -0.18
N ARG A 213 12.02 -10.86 0.52
CA ARG A 213 11.15 -9.74 0.18
C ARG A 213 11.91 -8.43 0.34
N ASP A 214 11.46 -7.44 -0.38
CA ASP A 214 11.86 -6.05 -0.21
C ASP A 214 10.89 -5.39 0.77
N TYR A 215 11.35 -5.16 1.99
CA TYR A 215 10.56 -4.52 3.04
C TYR A 215 10.76 -3.01 3.00
N VAL A 216 9.69 -2.26 2.77
CA VAL A 216 9.68 -0.81 2.77
C VAL A 216 8.86 -0.27 3.95
N TYR A 217 9.44 0.68 4.70
CA TYR A 217 8.76 1.28 5.84
C TYR A 217 7.60 2.17 5.39
N VAL A 218 6.50 2.18 6.15
CA VAL A 218 5.29 2.94 5.79
C VAL A 218 5.55 4.43 5.64
N GLY A 219 6.44 5.02 6.43
CA GLY A 219 6.83 6.43 6.32
C GLY A 219 7.47 6.76 4.96
N ASP A 220 8.26 5.84 4.40
CA ASP A 220 8.84 6.00 3.07
C ASP A 220 7.77 5.88 1.97
N VAL A 221 6.77 5.00 2.17
CA VAL A 221 5.62 4.89 1.26
C VAL A 221 4.77 6.17 1.29
N VAL A 222 4.58 6.76 2.47
CA VAL A 222 3.88 8.05 2.63
C VAL A 222 4.60 9.14 1.84
N SER A 223 5.92 9.28 1.97
CA SER A 223 6.70 10.26 1.22
C SER A 223 6.59 10.09 -0.29
N ALA A 224 6.50 8.84 -0.79
CA ALA A 224 6.26 8.55 -2.21
C ALA A 224 4.85 9.00 -2.66
N ASN A 225 3.83 8.86 -1.82
CA ASN A 225 2.47 9.34 -2.12
C ASN A 225 2.39 10.87 -2.19
N ILE A 226 3.04 11.58 -1.26
CA ILE A 226 3.11 13.05 -1.29
C ILE A 226 3.83 13.52 -2.55
N LEU A 227 4.99 12.92 -2.87
CA LEU A 227 5.70 13.24 -4.12
C LEU A 227 4.81 12.99 -5.36
N ALA A 228 4.08 11.86 -5.41
CA ALA A 228 3.17 11.53 -6.51
C ALA A 228 2.05 12.56 -6.70
N SER A 229 1.67 13.28 -5.65
CA SER A 229 0.68 14.36 -5.71
C SER A 229 1.20 15.61 -6.39
N GLU A 230 2.51 15.82 -6.41
CA GLU A 230 3.16 17.09 -6.73
C GLU A 230 4.03 17.02 -7.98
N MET A 231 4.57 15.82 -8.30
CA MET A 231 5.49 15.67 -9.43
C MET A 231 4.84 16.01 -10.77
N ASP A 232 5.63 16.59 -11.65
CA ASP A 232 5.24 16.80 -13.04
C ASP A 232 5.27 15.48 -13.82
N LEU A 233 4.25 15.26 -14.65
CA LEU A 233 4.11 14.06 -15.48
C LEU A 233 4.23 14.42 -16.95
N ASP A 234 4.96 13.60 -17.73
CA ASP A 234 4.95 13.74 -19.18
C ASP A 234 3.57 13.33 -19.73
N SER A 235 2.85 14.27 -20.29
CA SER A 235 1.52 14.03 -20.92
C SER A 235 1.55 13.04 -22.07
N ARG A 236 2.72 12.74 -22.64
CA ARG A 236 2.93 11.81 -23.76
C ARG A 236 3.44 10.43 -23.34
N GLY A 237 3.67 10.22 -22.04
CA GLY A 237 4.20 8.98 -21.51
C GLY A 237 3.30 7.75 -21.78
N GLN A 238 3.92 6.58 -21.83
CA GLN A 238 3.24 5.29 -21.91
C GLN A 238 2.84 4.78 -20.53
N LEU A 239 2.23 3.61 -20.43
CA LEU A 239 1.76 3.01 -19.17
C LEU A 239 2.85 3.01 -18.07
N ASP A 240 4.04 2.49 -18.41
CA ASP A 240 5.12 2.36 -17.43
C ASP A 240 5.77 3.72 -17.06
N ASP A 241 5.56 4.78 -17.87
CA ASP A 241 6.04 6.12 -17.54
C ASP A 241 5.26 6.74 -16.38
N HIS A 242 4.02 6.30 -16.17
CA HIS A 242 3.15 6.72 -15.06
C HIS A 242 3.12 5.73 -13.89
N ALA A 243 3.87 4.63 -13.97
CA ALA A 243 4.03 3.66 -12.91
C ALA A 243 5.40 3.80 -12.23
N PHE A 244 5.46 3.75 -10.91
CA PHE A 244 6.68 3.88 -10.13
C PHE A 244 6.76 2.79 -9.08
N ASN A 245 7.89 2.10 -9.03
CA ASN A 245 8.19 1.16 -7.97
C ASN A 245 8.52 1.90 -6.67
N VAL A 246 7.93 1.46 -5.57
CA VAL A 246 8.21 1.97 -4.23
C VAL A 246 8.76 0.82 -3.38
N GLY A 247 10.06 0.81 -3.21
CA GLY A 247 10.79 -0.23 -2.49
C GLY A 247 12.22 0.20 -2.21
N THR A 248 12.91 -0.58 -1.42
CA THR A 248 14.31 -0.33 -1.07
C THR A 248 15.29 -0.90 -2.10
N GLY A 249 14.87 -1.92 -2.83
CA GLY A 249 15.71 -2.73 -3.71
C GLY A 249 16.53 -3.79 -2.96
N ILE A 250 16.32 -3.92 -1.66
CA ILE A 250 17.09 -4.83 -0.80
C ILE A 250 16.28 -6.09 -0.52
N GLU A 251 16.85 -7.24 -0.87
CA GLU A 251 16.27 -8.53 -0.54
C GLU A 251 16.58 -8.90 0.92
N THR A 252 15.54 -9.07 1.72
CA THR A 252 15.69 -9.54 3.11
C THR A 252 14.95 -10.85 3.29
N SER A 253 15.65 -11.90 3.80
CA SER A 253 15.04 -13.19 4.08
C SER A 253 14.16 -13.16 5.32
N VAL A 254 13.20 -14.07 5.41
CA VAL A 254 12.34 -14.22 6.61
C VAL A 254 13.17 -14.57 7.83
N ASN A 255 14.26 -15.35 7.65
CA ASN A 255 15.22 -15.65 8.72
C ASN A 255 15.91 -14.38 9.23
N ARG A 256 16.44 -13.54 8.32
CA ARG A 256 17.07 -12.26 8.70
C ARG A 256 16.08 -11.33 9.42
N LEU A 257 14.83 -11.26 8.95
CA LEU A 257 13.79 -10.47 9.59
C LEU A 257 13.52 -10.93 11.03
N ALA A 258 13.44 -12.26 11.25
CA ALA A 258 13.26 -12.84 12.55
C ALA A 258 14.45 -12.57 13.49
N ASP A 259 15.71 -12.61 12.97
CA ASP A 259 16.91 -12.27 13.74
C ASP A 259 16.86 -10.82 14.24
N VAL A 260 16.54 -9.87 13.33
CA VAL A 260 16.49 -8.45 13.70
C VAL A 260 15.40 -8.19 14.74
N LEU A 261 14.20 -8.74 14.55
CA LEU A 261 13.11 -8.58 15.51
C LEU A 261 13.42 -9.24 16.87
N GLY A 262 14.10 -10.39 16.87
CA GLY A 262 14.58 -11.03 18.12
C GLY A 262 15.57 -10.15 18.88
N LEU A 263 16.49 -9.50 18.17
CA LEU A 263 17.43 -8.54 18.77
C LEU A 263 16.71 -7.31 19.34
N ILE A 264 15.72 -6.77 18.62
CA ILE A 264 14.90 -5.63 19.06
C ILE A 264 14.11 -6.00 20.32
N ALA A 265 13.51 -7.18 20.33
CA ALA A 265 12.73 -7.68 21.48
C ALA A 265 13.62 -8.05 22.68
N GLY A 266 14.93 -8.22 22.49
CA GLY A 266 15.84 -8.76 23.51
C GLY A 266 15.53 -10.21 23.90
N ILE A 267 14.88 -10.97 23.01
CA ILE A 267 14.37 -12.34 23.28
C ILE A 267 14.77 -13.25 22.12
N ASP A 268 15.28 -14.43 22.43
CA ASP A 268 15.43 -15.55 21.49
C ASP A 268 14.54 -16.71 21.96
N LEU A 269 13.38 -16.83 21.33
CA LEU A 269 12.42 -17.90 21.63
C LEU A 269 12.60 -19.13 20.72
N GLY A 270 13.54 -19.06 19.78
CA GLY A 270 13.69 -20.07 18.73
C GLY A 270 12.62 -19.97 17.64
N ARG A 271 12.68 -20.91 16.69
CA ARG A 271 11.83 -20.91 15.47
C ARG A 271 11.34 -22.31 15.16
N GLU A 272 10.09 -22.41 14.71
CA GLU A 272 9.52 -23.63 14.15
C GLU A 272 9.40 -23.48 12.63
N HIS A 273 10.01 -24.38 11.88
CA HIS A 273 9.84 -24.41 10.43
C HIS A 273 8.71 -25.35 10.03
N LYS A 274 7.76 -24.85 9.22
CA LYS A 274 6.64 -25.64 8.65
C LYS A 274 6.80 -25.79 7.15
N SER A 275 6.02 -26.67 6.55
CA SER A 275 6.04 -26.87 5.10
C SER A 275 5.88 -25.56 4.33
N ALA A 276 6.63 -25.40 3.25
CA ALA A 276 6.52 -24.22 2.38
C ALA A 276 5.09 -24.05 1.85
N ARG A 277 4.66 -22.82 1.64
CA ARG A 277 3.34 -22.50 1.08
C ARG A 277 3.38 -22.62 -0.44
N PRO A 278 2.45 -23.36 -1.07
CA PRO A 278 2.39 -23.42 -2.53
C PRO A 278 2.15 -22.04 -3.15
N GLY A 279 2.82 -21.73 -4.26
CA GLY A 279 2.63 -20.48 -5.01
C GLY A 279 3.28 -19.24 -4.38
N GLU A 280 4.05 -19.40 -3.30
CA GLU A 280 4.79 -18.28 -2.71
C GLU A 280 6.05 -17.98 -3.53
N LEU A 281 6.21 -16.70 -3.94
CA LEU A 281 7.40 -16.26 -4.68
C LEU A 281 8.67 -16.50 -3.85
N ARG A 282 9.71 -17.03 -4.49
CA ARG A 282 11.02 -17.26 -3.82
C ARG A 282 11.75 -15.95 -3.54
N ARG A 283 11.75 -15.02 -4.49
CA ARG A 283 12.46 -13.76 -4.41
C ARG A 283 11.60 -12.61 -4.95
N SER A 284 11.66 -11.46 -4.25
CA SER A 284 10.98 -10.24 -4.72
C SER A 284 11.70 -9.01 -4.17
N ALA A 285 12.19 -8.14 -5.08
CA ALA A 285 12.64 -6.80 -4.77
C ALA A 285 12.43 -5.88 -5.97
N LEU A 286 12.20 -4.59 -5.71
CA LEU A 286 11.85 -3.61 -6.72
C LEU A 286 12.98 -2.61 -6.93
N ASN A 287 13.31 -2.35 -8.19
CA ASN A 287 14.18 -1.22 -8.53
C ASN A 287 13.35 0.08 -8.49
N ALA A 288 13.72 1.00 -7.62
CA ALA A 288 13.06 2.29 -7.46
C ALA A 288 13.87 3.46 -8.03
N ASP A 289 14.84 3.22 -8.92
CA ASP A 289 15.72 4.27 -9.45
C ASP A 289 14.96 5.35 -10.20
N LYS A 290 13.83 4.99 -10.85
CA LYS A 290 12.94 5.94 -11.51
C LYS A 290 12.36 6.96 -10.52
N LEU A 291 11.91 6.51 -9.36
CA LEU A 291 11.39 7.40 -8.31
C LEU A 291 12.54 8.16 -7.62
N ARG A 292 13.71 7.53 -7.45
CA ARG A 292 14.92 8.20 -6.92
C ARG A 292 15.37 9.35 -7.81
N ALA A 293 15.24 9.22 -9.13
CA ALA A 293 15.55 10.31 -10.07
C ALA A 293 14.66 11.55 -9.85
N LEU A 294 13.51 11.40 -9.18
CA LEU A 294 12.61 12.48 -8.74
C LEU A 294 12.86 12.91 -7.29
N SER A 295 14.04 12.61 -6.75
CA SER A 295 14.48 12.97 -5.39
C SER A 295 13.78 12.21 -4.25
N TRP A 296 13.11 11.10 -4.53
CA TRP A 296 12.62 10.21 -3.49
C TRP A 296 13.72 9.20 -3.10
N THR A 297 13.91 9.03 -1.80
CA THR A 297 14.77 7.96 -1.26
C THR A 297 14.14 7.40 0.01
N PRO A 298 14.21 6.09 0.25
CA PRO A 298 13.85 5.54 1.55
C PRO A 298 14.69 6.21 2.65
N GLY A 299 14.03 6.75 3.66
CA GLY A 299 14.69 7.45 4.77
C GLY A 299 14.96 6.55 5.97
N SER A 300 14.30 5.38 6.04
CA SER A 300 14.38 4.47 7.17
C SER A 300 15.22 3.23 6.85
N THR A 301 16.12 2.83 7.75
CA THR A 301 16.72 1.49 7.68
C THR A 301 15.71 0.44 8.12
N LEU A 302 15.95 -0.83 7.77
CA LEU A 302 15.10 -1.94 8.20
C LEU A 302 15.00 -1.98 9.74
N GLU A 303 16.13 -1.85 10.43
CA GLU A 303 16.21 -1.90 11.89
C GLU A 303 15.41 -0.76 12.53
N GLN A 304 15.49 0.46 12.01
CA GLN A 304 14.72 1.61 12.51
C GLN A 304 13.22 1.39 12.36
N GLY A 305 12.76 1.04 11.16
CA GLY A 305 11.33 0.80 10.91
C GLY A 305 10.78 -0.38 11.71
N LEU A 306 11.57 -1.45 11.90
CA LEU A 306 11.19 -2.59 12.73
C LEU A 306 11.09 -2.19 14.21
N GLN A 307 12.02 -1.39 14.73
CA GLN A 307 11.97 -0.88 16.11
C GLN A 307 10.71 -0.05 16.35
N GLU A 308 10.40 0.88 15.45
CA GLU A 308 9.20 1.72 15.56
C GLU A 308 7.92 0.88 15.51
N THR A 309 7.87 -0.09 14.60
CA THR A 309 6.72 -1.01 14.46
C THR A 309 6.53 -1.86 15.72
N TYR A 310 7.61 -2.44 16.24
CA TYR A 310 7.59 -3.25 17.45
C TYR A 310 7.10 -2.44 18.66
N THR A 311 7.68 -1.25 18.86
CA THR A 311 7.29 -0.34 19.97
C THR A 311 5.83 0.10 19.87
N PHE A 312 5.31 0.34 18.65
CA PHE A 312 3.90 0.65 18.46
C PHE A 312 3.00 -0.51 18.88
N ILE A 313 3.31 -1.74 18.43
CA ILE A 313 2.53 -2.94 18.76
C ILE A 313 2.59 -3.24 20.28
N GLU A 314 3.74 -3.04 20.91
CA GLU A 314 3.91 -3.18 22.35
C GLU A 314 2.96 -2.25 23.13
N ARG A 315 2.87 -0.98 22.73
CA ARG A 315 1.94 -0.01 23.33
C ARG A 315 0.47 -0.37 23.10
N GLU A 316 0.11 -0.82 21.89
CA GLU A 316 -1.25 -1.28 21.62
C GLU A 316 -1.64 -2.48 22.51
N MET A 317 -0.73 -3.44 22.67
CA MET A 317 -1.00 -4.61 23.52
C MET A 317 -1.09 -4.25 25.01
N ALA A 318 -0.29 -3.29 25.49
CA ALA A 318 -0.36 -2.79 26.86
C ALA A 318 -1.66 -2.02 27.13
N GLY A 319 -2.10 -1.16 26.21
CA GLY A 319 -3.35 -0.39 26.34
C GLY A 319 -4.63 -1.22 26.16
N ALA A 320 -4.54 -2.42 25.57
CA ALA A 320 -5.67 -3.34 25.48
C ALA A 320 -5.89 -4.18 26.76
N THR A 321 -5.00 -4.05 27.74
CA THR A 321 -5.04 -4.80 29.01
C THR A 321 -5.61 -3.94 30.17
N GLU A 322 -5.85 -2.64 29.93
CA GLU A 322 -6.54 -1.73 30.84
C GLU A 322 -8.04 -1.58 30.45
#